data_83d9efdd80807257c09f2e9270415a3f
#
_entry.id   83d9efdd80807257c09f2e9270415a3f
#
_cell.length_a   1.000
_cell.length_b   1.000
_cell.length_c   1.000
_cell.angle_alpha   90.00
_cell.angle_beta   90.00
_cell.angle_gamma   90.00
#
_symmetry.space_group_name_H-M   'P 1'
#
loop_
_entity.id
_entity.type
_entity.pdbx_description
1 polymer ?
#
loop_
_entity_poly.entity_id
_entity_poly.type
_entity_poly.pdbx_seq_one_letter_code
_entity_poly.pdbx_strand_id
1 'polypeptide(L)'
;MPNKNRNIRQYEPKVLVLDDDFDLATLVKQILQKDVFKNVFAFTDPLLALEHFRINHKDYSIIISDIRMPTMNGFEFVREARKINPKVKILLMTAFEIDDKEFARVLPKPKIDGLIRKPASSKEILNIVSTVIKR
;
A
#
# COMPACT_ATOMS: atom_id res chain seq x y z
N MET A 1 -29.23 -19.03 -6.08
CA MET A 1 -28.77 -17.96 -6.96
C MET A 1 -28.05 -16.87 -6.21
N PRO A 2 -28.55 -16.45 -5.07
CA PRO A 2 -27.86 -15.39 -4.33
C PRO A 2 -26.42 -15.70 -3.98
N ASN A 3 -26.03 -16.95 -3.98
CA ASN A 3 -24.69 -17.35 -3.59
C ASN A 3 -23.60 -16.86 -4.52
N LYS A 4 -23.90 -16.71 -5.81
CA LYS A 4 -22.91 -16.23 -6.76
C LYS A 4 -22.49 -14.79 -6.48
N ASN A 5 -23.46 -13.94 -6.19
CA ASN A 5 -23.18 -12.54 -5.87
C ASN A 5 -22.44 -12.40 -4.56
N ARG A 6 -22.75 -13.27 -3.61
CA ARG A 6 -22.08 -13.28 -2.33
C ARG A 6 -20.61 -13.62 -2.46
N ASN A 7 -20.26 -14.60 -3.29
CA ASN A 7 -18.88 -14.99 -3.53
C ASN A 7 -18.09 -13.87 -4.20
N ILE A 8 -18.68 -13.20 -5.16
CA ILE A 8 -18.04 -12.09 -5.85
C ILE A 8 -17.72 -10.97 -4.86
N ARG A 9 -18.67 -10.65 -3.98
CA ARG A 9 -18.47 -9.56 -3.02
C ARG A 9 -17.43 -9.90 -1.95
N GLN A 10 -17.23 -11.17 -1.63
CA GLN A 10 -16.25 -11.58 -0.64
C GLN A 10 -14.83 -11.37 -1.10
N TYR A 11 -14.62 -11.19 -2.40
CA TYR A 11 -13.29 -11.02 -2.96
C TYR A 11 -13.07 -9.58 -3.40
N GLU A 12 -13.40 -8.64 -2.54
CA GLU A 12 -13.09 -7.25 -2.81
C GLU A 12 -11.75 -6.90 -2.17
N PRO A 13 -10.76 -6.42 -2.97
CA PRO A 13 -9.46 -6.05 -2.42
C PRO A 13 -9.59 -4.92 -1.42
N LYS A 14 -8.86 -5.03 -0.34
CA LYS A 14 -8.77 -3.98 0.67
C LYS A 14 -7.38 -3.37 0.60
N VAL A 15 -7.33 -2.05 0.50
CA VAL A 15 -6.10 -1.30 0.27
C VAL A 15 -5.80 -0.41 1.47
N LEU A 16 -4.56 -0.47 1.96
CA LEU A 16 -4.09 0.43 2.99
C LEU A 16 -3.14 1.44 2.38
N VAL A 17 -3.40 2.72 2.57
CA VAL A 17 -2.57 3.81 2.09
C VAL A 17 -1.95 4.51 3.30
N LEU A 18 -0.64 4.70 3.28
CA LEU A 18 0.09 5.36 4.36
C LEU A 18 0.97 6.46 3.80
N ASP A 19 0.71 7.68 4.21
CA ASP A 19 1.49 8.86 3.84
C ASP A 19 1.31 9.90 4.93
N ASP A 20 2.40 10.42 5.48
CA ASP A 20 2.32 11.40 6.56
C ASP A 20 1.72 12.73 6.11
N ASP A 21 1.67 12.98 4.80
CA ASP A 21 0.98 14.13 4.24
C ASP A 21 -0.49 13.77 4.05
N PHE A 22 -1.36 14.39 4.85
CA PHE A 22 -2.80 14.11 4.82
C PHE A 22 -3.39 14.32 3.43
N ASP A 23 -2.99 15.39 2.74
CA ASP A 23 -3.55 15.69 1.42
C ASP A 23 -3.17 14.62 0.39
N LEU A 24 -1.93 14.15 0.44
CA LEU A 24 -1.48 13.10 -0.47
C LEU A 24 -2.13 11.76 -0.15
N ALA A 25 -2.25 11.40 1.12
CA ALA A 25 -2.93 10.18 1.52
C ALA A 25 -4.38 10.20 1.04
N THR A 26 -5.06 11.32 1.21
CA THR A 26 -6.44 11.50 0.79
C THR A 26 -6.57 11.42 -0.73
N LEU A 27 -5.64 12.05 -1.44
CA LEU A 27 -5.66 12.04 -2.91
C LEU A 27 -5.49 10.63 -3.45
N VAL A 28 -4.54 9.87 -2.95
CA VAL A 28 -4.33 8.50 -3.40
C VAL A 28 -5.57 7.64 -3.11
N LYS A 29 -6.15 7.81 -1.92
CA LYS A 29 -7.38 7.12 -1.58
C LYS A 29 -8.50 7.43 -2.57
N GLN A 30 -8.69 8.71 -2.90
CA GLN A 30 -9.73 9.14 -3.83
C GLN A 30 -9.50 8.57 -5.23
N ILE A 31 -8.25 8.58 -5.69
CA ILE A 31 -7.91 8.01 -7.00
C ILE A 31 -8.31 6.54 -7.05
N LEU A 32 -7.97 5.78 -6.03
CA LEU A 32 -8.25 4.34 -5.99
C LEU A 32 -9.72 4.04 -5.84
N GLN A 33 -10.45 4.83 -5.05
CA GLN A 33 -11.87 4.58 -4.79
C GLN A 33 -12.79 4.98 -5.90
N LYS A 34 -12.36 5.88 -6.77
CA LYS A 34 -13.26 6.47 -7.75
C LYS A 34 -13.94 5.42 -8.63
N ASP A 35 -13.17 4.51 -9.20
CA ASP A 35 -13.72 3.58 -10.18
C ASP A 35 -13.40 2.11 -9.94
N VAL A 36 -12.42 1.81 -9.10
CA VAL A 36 -11.85 0.45 -9.06
C VAL A 36 -11.95 -0.20 -7.69
N PHE A 37 -11.54 0.48 -6.64
CA PHE A 37 -11.47 -0.13 -5.31
C PHE A 37 -12.49 0.49 -4.37
N LYS A 38 -13.25 -0.32 -3.65
CA LYS A 38 -14.25 0.18 -2.70
C LYS A 38 -13.68 0.34 -1.31
N ASN A 39 -12.75 -0.51 -0.93
CA ASN A 39 -12.25 -0.56 0.43
C ASN A 39 -10.83 -0.03 0.50
N VAL A 40 -10.69 1.27 0.63
CA VAL A 40 -9.40 1.94 0.75
C VAL A 40 -9.36 2.71 2.06
N PHE A 41 -8.36 2.45 2.88
CA PHE A 41 -8.20 3.07 4.19
C PHE A 41 -6.87 3.82 4.22
N ALA A 42 -6.93 5.11 4.50
CA ALA A 42 -5.76 5.97 4.50
C ALA A 42 -5.34 6.33 5.92
N PHE A 43 -4.03 6.27 6.14
CA PHE A 43 -3.43 6.61 7.43
C PHE A 43 -2.31 7.62 7.21
N THR A 44 -2.12 8.49 8.19
CA THR A 44 -1.02 9.45 8.19
C THR A 44 0.02 9.14 9.27
N ASP A 45 -0.32 8.29 10.23
CA ASP A 45 0.57 7.90 11.32
C ASP A 45 0.98 6.45 11.13
N PRO A 46 2.28 6.16 10.89
CA PRO A 46 2.71 4.79 10.65
C PRO A 46 2.49 3.86 11.84
N LEU A 47 2.54 4.37 13.06
CA LEU A 47 2.32 3.52 14.23
C LEU A 47 0.86 3.09 14.34
N LEU A 48 -0.06 4.01 14.05
CA LEU A 48 -1.49 3.68 14.02
C LEU A 48 -1.80 2.74 12.86
N ALA A 49 -1.19 2.98 11.71
CA ALA A 49 -1.37 2.09 10.56
C ALA A 49 -0.90 0.67 10.88
N LEU A 50 0.25 0.55 11.55
CA LEU A 50 0.80 -0.75 11.90
C LEU A 50 -0.11 -1.48 12.89
N GLU A 51 -0.61 -0.78 13.90
CA GLU A 51 -1.52 -1.36 14.87
C GLU A 51 -2.82 -1.84 14.20
N HIS A 52 -3.37 -1.02 13.32
CA HIS A 52 -4.54 -1.39 12.55
C HIS A 52 -4.27 -2.63 11.68
N PHE A 53 -3.12 -2.65 11.03
CA PHE A 53 -2.75 -3.77 10.17
C PHE A 53 -2.55 -5.06 10.98
N ARG A 54 -1.98 -4.95 12.16
CA ARG A 54 -1.77 -6.08 13.04
C ARG A 54 -3.10 -6.80 13.35
N ILE A 55 -4.16 -6.02 13.54
CA ILE A 55 -5.47 -6.56 13.85
C ILE A 55 -6.19 -7.07 12.60
N ASN A 56 -6.04 -6.38 11.48
CA ASN A 56 -6.84 -6.59 10.28
C ASN A 56 -6.07 -7.16 9.09
N HIS A 57 -4.85 -7.63 9.27
CA HIS A 57 -3.94 -7.96 8.17
C HIS A 57 -4.50 -8.97 7.17
N LYS A 58 -5.34 -9.89 7.63
CA LYS A 58 -5.89 -10.93 6.75
C LYS A 58 -6.83 -10.37 5.69
N ASP A 59 -7.43 -9.23 5.98
CA ASP A 59 -8.36 -8.59 5.07
C ASP A 59 -7.68 -7.79 3.98
N TYR A 60 -6.42 -7.41 4.20
CA TYR A 60 -5.70 -6.53 3.29
C TYR A 60 -5.01 -7.26 2.15
N SER A 61 -5.21 -6.76 0.94
CA SER A 61 -4.57 -7.29 -0.26
C SER A 61 -3.27 -6.57 -0.55
N ILE A 62 -3.20 -5.28 -0.27
CA ILE A 62 -2.06 -4.46 -0.65
C ILE A 62 -1.89 -3.27 0.30
N ILE A 63 -0.63 -2.91 0.52
CA ILE A 63 -0.22 -1.71 1.24
C ILE A 63 0.50 -0.79 0.27
N ILE A 64 0.16 0.50 0.29
CA ILE A 64 0.86 1.53 -0.46
C ILE A 64 1.40 2.53 0.57
N SER A 65 2.71 2.62 0.71
CA SER A 65 3.33 3.46 1.74
C SER A 65 4.34 4.42 1.16
N ASP A 66 4.29 5.66 1.64
CA ASP A 66 5.36 6.61 1.42
C ASP A 66 6.63 6.12 2.13
N ILE A 67 7.79 6.56 1.65
CA ILE A 67 9.06 6.16 2.25
C ILE A 67 9.46 7.11 3.37
N ARG A 68 9.41 8.41 3.14
CA ARG A 68 9.86 9.38 4.13
C ARG A 68 8.73 9.84 5.02
N MET A 69 8.78 9.38 6.24
CA MET A 69 7.81 9.75 7.28
C MET A 69 8.55 9.90 8.59
N PRO A 70 8.10 10.81 9.47
CA PRO A 70 8.66 10.90 10.81
C PRO A 70 8.31 9.64 11.61
N THR A 71 9.07 9.38 12.65
CA THR A 71 8.85 8.28 13.59
C THR A 71 9.26 6.92 13.02
N MET A 72 8.66 6.51 11.92
CA MET A 72 8.93 5.24 11.26
C MET A 72 8.84 5.48 9.76
N ASN A 73 9.93 5.19 9.04
CA ASN A 73 9.91 5.35 7.58
C ASN A 73 9.26 4.16 6.90
N GLY A 74 9.04 4.29 5.57
CA GLY A 74 8.35 3.25 4.81
C GLY A 74 9.08 1.91 4.81
N PHE A 75 10.41 1.92 4.82
CA PHE A 75 11.18 0.68 4.88
C PHE A 75 10.97 -0.05 6.19
N GLU A 76 10.96 0.68 7.28
CA GLU A 76 10.71 0.11 8.60
C GLU A 76 9.28 -0.43 8.70
N PHE A 77 8.33 0.33 8.18
CA PHE A 77 6.93 -0.08 8.16
C PHE A 77 6.75 -1.39 7.38
N VAL A 78 7.35 -1.48 6.19
CA VAL A 78 7.29 -2.69 5.36
C VAL A 78 7.87 -3.89 6.10
N ARG A 79 9.00 -3.70 6.77
CA ARG A 79 9.64 -4.77 7.53
C ARG A 79 8.69 -5.32 8.60
N GLU A 80 8.05 -4.43 9.34
CA GLU A 80 7.10 -4.83 10.38
C GLU A 80 5.84 -5.46 9.79
N ALA A 81 5.33 -4.90 8.70
CA ALA A 81 4.15 -5.44 8.04
C ALA A 81 4.42 -6.86 7.50
N ARG A 82 5.60 -7.10 6.95
CA ARG A 82 5.97 -8.42 6.45
C ARG A 82 6.06 -9.47 7.55
N LYS A 83 6.47 -9.07 8.75
CA LYS A 83 6.46 -9.98 9.89
C LYS A 83 5.04 -10.39 10.27
N ILE A 84 4.11 -9.47 10.15
CA ILE A 84 2.70 -9.72 10.47
C ILE A 84 2.04 -10.58 9.40
N ASN A 85 2.24 -10.23 8.13
CA ASN A 85 1.64 -10.95 7.00
C ASN A 85 2.62 -10.97 5.83
N PRO A 86 3.34 -12.08 5.63
CA PRO A 86 4.33 -12.14 4.54
C PRO A 86 3.72 -12.17 3.14
N LYS A 87 2.41 -12.37 3.02
CA LYS A 87 1.75 -12.48 1.73
C LYS A 87 1.15 -11.19 1.19
N VAL A 88 1.03 -10.15 2.03
CA VAL A 88 0.44 -8.89 1.58
C VAL A 88 1.33 -8.27 0.49
N LYS A 89 0.71 -7.71 -0.54
CA LYS A 89 1.46 -6.99 -1.57
C LYS A 89 1.85 -5.62 -1.05
N ILE A 90 3.03 -5.14 -1.44
CA ILE A 90 3.53 -3.86 -0.95
C ILE A 90 4.08 -3.02 -2.08
N LEU A 91 3.57 -1.80 -2.18
CA LEU A 91 4.09 -0.76 -3.06
C LEU A 91 4.64 0.38 -2.22
N LEU A 92 5.80 0.89 -2.58
CA LEU A 92 6.33 2.09 -1.97
C LEU A 92 6.16 3.26 -2.92
N MET A 93 5.89 4.45 -2.38
CA MET A 93 5.81 5.69 -3.14
C MET A 93 6.86 6.64 -2.61
N THR A 94 7.57 7.32 -3.51
CA THR A 94 8.57 8.28 -3.08
C THR A 94 8.73 9.42 -4.07
N ALA A 95 8.95 10.63 -3.53
CA ALA A 95 9.34 11.79 -4.32
C ALA A 95 10.85 11.84 -4.55
N PHE A 96 11.61 10.98 -3.90
CA PHE A 96 13.06 11.01 -3.97
C PHE A 96 13.60 10.07 -5.02
N GLU A 97 14.70 10.47 -5.63
CA GLU A 97 15.46 9.57 -6.44
C GLU A 97 16.28 8.69 -5.51
N ILE A 98 15.94 7.41 -5.52
CA ILE A 98 16.70 6.41 -4.80
C ILE A 98 17.41 5.61 -5.88
N ASP A 99 18.73 5.59 -5.83
CA ASP A 99 19.45 4.80 -6.79
C ASP A 99 19.30 3.31 -6.41
N ASP A 100 19.40 2.44 -7.40
CA ASP A 100 19.14 1.02 -7.21
C ASP A 100 20.05 0.38 -6.17
N LYS A 101 21.28 0.87 -6.04
CA LYS A 101 22.23 0.36 -5.06
C LYS A 101 21.82 0.72 -3.64
N GLU A 102 21.36 1.96 -3.44
CA GLU A 102 20.88 2.42 -2.16
C GLU A 102 19.64 1.62 -1.75
N PHE A 103 18.75 1.42 -2.69
CA PHE A 103 17.52 0.69 -2.49
C PHE A 103 17.81 -0.76 -2.08
N ALA A 104 18.69 -1.43 -2.80
CA ALA A 104 19.07 -2.80 -2.51
C ALA A 104 19.76 -2.93 -1.15
N ARG A 105 20.52 -1.92 -0.74
CA ARG A 105 21.23 -1.91 0.53
C ARG A 105 20.28 -1.73 1.72
N VAL A 106 19.26 -0.88 1.54
CA VAL A 106 18.32 -0.56 2.61
C VAL A 106 17.26 -1.65 2.75
N LEU A 107 16.86 -2.25 1.64
CA LEU A 107 15.83 -3.30 1.62
C LEU A 107 16.31 -4.58 0.94
N PRO A 108 17.38 -5.21 1.46
CA PRO A 108 17.69 -6.55 0.95
C PRO A 108 16.53 -7.51 1.22
N LYS A 109 15.87 -7.32 2.34
CA LYS A 109 14.67 -8.01 2.80
C LYS A 109 13.96 -7.09 3.78
N PRO A 110 12.65 -7.09 3.85
CA PRO A 110 11.68 -7.83 3.04
C PRO A 110 11.55 -7.24 1.64
N LYS A 111 11.04 -8.05 0.74
CA LYS A 111 10.83 -7.61 -0.63
C LYS A 111 9.59 -6.73 -0.74
N ILE A 112 9.61 -5.84 -1.71
CA ILE A 112 8.44 -5.06 -2.11
C ILE A 112 8.01 -5.51 -3.50
N ASP A 113 6.77 -5.22 -3.86
CA ASP A 113 6.21 -5.62 -5.14
C ASP A 113 6.33 -4.55 -6.20
N GLY A 114 6.66 -3.34 -5.82
CA GLY A 114 6.89 -2.27 -6.77
C GLY A 114 7.15 -0.94 -6.12
N LEU A 115 7.53 0.02 -6.95
CA LEU A 115 7.85 1.38 -6.53
C LEU A 115 7.13 2.36 -7.43
N ILE A 116 6.47 3.34 -6.82
CA ILE A 116 5.81 4.42 -7.54
C ILE A 116 6.59 5.70 -7.27
N ARG A 117 7.09 6.34 -8.33
CA ARG A 117 7.81 7.60 -8.20
C ARG A 117 6.83 8.77 -8.30
N LYS A 118 6.88 9.66 -7.34
CA LYS A 118 6.09 10.88 -7.37
C LYS A 118 6.80 11.93 -8.23
N PRO A 119 6.06 12.77 -8.97
CA PRO A 119 4.61 12.76 -9.10
C PRO A 119 4.15 11.66 -10.06
N ALA A 120 3.06 11.00 -9.71
CA ALA A 120 2.49 9.97 -10.54
C ALA A 120 1.06 10.36 -10.91
N SER A 121 0.66 10.07 -12.13
CA SER A 121 -0.70 10.33 -12.57
C SER A 121 -1.68 9.34 -11.94
N SER A 122 -2.95 9.70 -11.95
CA SER A 122 -3.99 8.78 -11.49
C SER A 122 -3.96 7.46 -12.25
N LYS A 123 -3.72 7.55 -13.56
CA LYS A 123 -3.65 6.37 -14.42
C LYS A 123 -2.49 5.47 -14.05
N GLU A 124 -1.32 6.05 -13.78
CA GLU A 124 -0.14 5.28 -13.38
C GLU A 124 -0.38 4.55 -12.06
N ILE A 125 -0.95 5.26 -11.08
CA ILE A 125 -1.25 4.67 -9.77
C ILE A 125 -2.24 3.52 -9.92
N LEU A 126 -3.33 3.73 -10.65
CA LEU A 126 -4.33 2.68 -10.86
C LEU A 126 -3.76 1.48 -11.58
N ASN A 127 -2.94 1.72 -12.60
CA ASN A 127 -2.35 0.64 -13.37
C ASN A 127 -1.43 -0.24 -12.52
N ILE A 128 -0.54 0.37 -11.76
CA ILE A 128 0.41 -0.42 -10.99
C ILE A 128 -0.28 -1.16 -9.84
N VAL A 129 -1.23 -0.52 -9.18
CA VAL A 129 -1.97 -1.16 -8.08
C VAL A 129 -2.76 -2.35 -8.62
N SER A 130 -3.47 -2.16 -9.73
CA SER A 130 -4.26 -3.23 -10.34
C SER A 130 -3.39 -4.40 -10.80
N THR A 131 -2.23 -4.09 -11.36
CA THR A 131 -1.30 -5.12 -11.82
C THR A 131 -0.73 -5.93 -10.66
N VAL A 132 -0.31 -5.25 -9.60
CA VAL A 132 0.31 -5.89 -8.43
C VAL A 132 -0.70 -6.76 -7.70
N ILE A 133 -1.92 -6.30 -7.53
CA ILE A 133 -2.96 -7.08 -6.85
C ILE A 133 -3.24 -8.39 -7.55
N LYS A 134 -3.14 -8.41 -8.87
CA LYS A 134 -3.46 -9.61 -9.65
C LYS A 134 -2.36 -10.66 -9.68
N ARG A 135 -1.17 -10.30 -9.24
CA ARG A 135 -0.08 -11.28 -9.17
C ARG A 135 -0.35 -12.32 -8.05
#